data_fb912fa3504bbcdd94c3e91233dd17c1
#
_entry.id   fb912fa3504bbcdd94c3e91233dd17c1
#
_cell.length_a   1.000
_cell.length_b   1.000
_cell.length_c   1.000
_cell.angle_alpha   90.00
_cell.angle_beta   90.00
_cell.angle_gamma   90.00
#
_symmetry.space_group_name_H-M   'P 1'
#
loop_
_entity.id
_entity.type
_entity.pdbx_description
1 polymer ?
#
loop_
_entity_poly.entity_id
_entity_poly.type
_entity_poly.pdbx_seq_one_letter_code
_entity_poly.pdbx_strand_id
1 'polypeptide(L)'
;MIKPTMRICTFLLAAGLMIATAGMKAQSVIPIPLRMEQGSGTFQFSGETLLYTNLKGKEKKMMMDYLETLPIHFKSSKKQAKENVVSLLITKDNSQLPSPESYTLEVTPRKITVQATSGAGLFYGVQTLLQMAQPAMGDTWSVQATTIQDSPRFEYRGLMLDVSRHFRSKEFVKKQIDALAYYKLNRLHLHLTDAAGWRIEIKKYPLLTEFAAWRPEANWKKWWNEGGRKYCRFDAPEASGGYYTQDDIRELVNYARERHVTIIPEIEMPAHSEEVLTAYPELSCSGEPYKNADFCVGNEKTFTFLEDVLTEVMELFPSQYIHVGGDEAGKVAWKTCPKCQKRMQDRSEEHTSELQSPSYISY
;
A
#
# COMPACT_ATOMS: atom_id res chain seq x y z
N MET A 1 -63.70 29.06 -65.34
CA MET A 1 -64.09 28.88 -63.95
C MET A 1 -63.73 27.43 -63.56
N ILE A 2 -62.58 27.26 -62.99
CA ILE A 2 -62.08 25.93 -62.62
C ILE A 2 -61.90 25.90 -61.10
N LYS A 3 -62.59 25.02 -60.43
CA LYS A 3 -62.49 24.81 -58.98
C LYS A 3 -61.26 23.96 -58.70
N PRO A 4 -60.39 24.24 -57.72
CA PRO A 4 -59.32 23.36 -57.31
C PRO A 4 -59.85 22.39 -56.21
N THR A 5 -59.68 21.14 -56.47
CA THR A 5 -59.89 19.99 -55.52
C THR A 5 -58.80 19.98 -54.47
N MET A 6 -59.19 20.10 -53.23
CA MET A 6 -58.33 20.02 -52.07
C MET A 6 -58.01 18.55 -51.77
N ARG A 7 -56.74 18.13 -51.95
CA ARG A 7 -56.25 16.82 -51.55
C ARG A 7 -55.85 16.90 -50.06
N ILE A 8 -56.55 16.14 -49.25
CA ILE A 8 -56.20 15.92 -47.84
C ILE A 8 -55.01 14.96 -47.79
N CYS A 9 -53.83 15.46 -47.41
CA CYS A 9 -52.71 14.61 -47.08
C CYS A 9 -52.84 14.09 -45.63
N THR A 10 -53.12 12.82 -45.50
CA THR A 10 -53.11 12.11 -44.21
C THR A 10 -51.66 11.95 -43.76
N PHE A 11 -51.21 12.74 -42.78
CA PHE A 11 -49.96 12.54 -42.09
C PHE A 11 -50.14 11.39 -41.11
N LEU A 12 -49.60 10.21 -41.45
CA LEU A 12 -49.35 9.16 -40.49
C LEU A 12 -48.27 9.59 -39.50
N LEU A 13 -48.68 9.95 -38.28
CA LEU A 13 -47.78 10.11 -37.15
C LEU A 13 -47.22 8.74 -36.77
N ALA A 14 -46.04 8.40 -37.24
CA ALA A 14 -45.24 7.33 -36.71
C ALA A 14 -44.69 7.81 -35.35
N ALA A 15 -45.38 7.48 -34.28
CA ALA A 15 -44.85 7.63 -32.91
C ALA A 15 -43.68 6.66 -32.77
N GLY A 16 -42.49 7.10 -33.09
CA GLY A 16 -41.25 6.40 -32.79
C GLY A 16 -41.11 6.32 -31.28
N LEU A 17 -41.32 5.15 -30.73
CA LEU A 17 -40.97 4.80 -29.35
C LEU A 17 -39.42 4.89 -29.25
N MET A 18 -38.92 6.08 -28.90
CA MET A 18 -37.53 6.20 -28.46
C MET A 18 -37.40 5.45 -27.13
N ILE A 19 -37.01 4.19 -27.22
CA ILE A 19 -36.43 3.49 -26.08
C ILE A 19 -35.13 4.24 -25.79
N ALA A 20 -35.18 5.16 -24.82
CA ALA A 20 -33.98 5.70 -24.23
C ALA A 20 -33.24 4.52 -23.59
N THR A 21 -32.32 3.92 -24.32
CA THR A 21 -31.27 3.11 -23.73
C THR A 21 -30.46 4.08 -22.88
N ALA A 22 -30.84 4.22 -21.60
CA ALA A 22 -29.95 4.79 -20.62
C ALA A 22 -28.67 3.99 -20.75
N GLY A 23 -27.65 4.60 -21.34
CA GLY A 23 -26.36 3.97 -21.50
C GLY A 23 -25.87 3.59 -20.13
N MET A 24 -26.00 2.31 -19.79
CA MET A 24 -25.44 1.77 -18.56
C MET A 24 -23.94 2.03 -18.64
N LYS A 25 -23.46 2.94 -17.83
CA LYS A 25 -22.02 3.11 -17.66
C LYS A 25 -21.46 1.75 -17.27
N ALA A 26 -20.59 1.20 -18.10
CA ALA A 26 -19.89 -0.01 -17.74
C ALA A 26 -19.25 0.22 -16.36
N GLN A 27 -19.57 -0.63 -15.41
CA GLN A 27 -18.95 -0.58 -14.07
C GLN A 27 -17.47 -0.87 -14.27
N SER A 28 -16.62 0.15 -14.08
CA SER A 28 -15.18 -0.01 -14.20
C SER A 28 -14.62 -0.52 -12.87
N VAL A 29 -14.21 -1.77 -12.84
CA VAL A 29 -13.45 -2.36 -11.73
C VAL A 29 -11.97 -2.20 -12.04
N ILE A 30 -11.17 -1.73 -11.09
CA ILE A 30 -9.73 -1.56 -11.22
C ILE A 30 -9.01 -2.38 -10.14
N PRO A 31 -8.07 -3.25 -10.50
CA PRO A 31 -7.73 -3.72 -11.86
C PRO A 31 -8.91 -4.40 -12.56
N ILE A 32 -8.89 -4.40 -13.89
CA ILE A 32 -9.92 -5.09 -14.69
C ILE A 32 -9.86 -6.59 -14.36
N PRO A 33 -10.99 -7.24 -13.98
CA PRO A 33 -11.01 -8.65 -13.68
C PRO A 33 -10.69 -9.51 -14.90
N LEU A 34 -10.19 -10.72 -14.68
CA LEU A 34 -9.90 -11.68 -15.76
C LEU A 34 -11.15 -11.99 -16.60
N ARG A 35 -12.31 -12.13 -15.94
CA ARG A 35 -13.59 -12.35 -16.60
C ARG A 35 -14.68 -11.60 -15.86
N MET A 36 -15.53 -10.89 -16.62
CA MET A 36 -16.68 -10.16 -16.10
C MET A 36 -17.82 -10.24 -17.10
N GLU A 37 -18.95 -10.79 -16.68
CA GLU A 37 -20.16 -10.93 -17.47
C GLU A 37 -21.32 -10.23 -16.78
N GLN A 38 -21.96 -9.30 -17.47
CA GLN A 38 -23.11 -8.58 -16.92
C GLN A 38 -24.36 -9.43 -17.03
N GLY A 39 -25.13 -9.46 -15.94
CA GLY A 39 -26.46 -10.07 -15.87
C GLY A 39 -27.59 -9.02 -15.93
N SER A 40 -28.81 -9.47 -15.83
CA SER A 40 -29.99 -8.61 -15.78
C SER A 40 -30.46 -8.36 -14.33
N GLY A 41 -30.87 -7.11 -14.05
CA GLY A 41 -31.37 -6.68 -12.77
C GLY A 41 -30.27 -6.19 -11.81
N THR A 42 -30.66 -5.82 -10.61
CA THR A 42 -29.82 -5.13 -9.64
C THR A 42 -30.09 -5.65 -8.23
N PHE A 43 -29.06 -5.93 -7.47
CA PHE A 43 -29.19 -6.17 -6.02
C PHE A 43 -29.27 -4.83 -5.31
N GLN A 44 -30.26 -4.71 -4.42
CA GLN A 44 -30.45 -3.51 -3.57
C GLN A 44 -30.04 -3.86 -2.14
N PHE A 45 -29.09 -3.12 -1.60
CA PHE A 45 -28.78 -3.19 -0.17
C PHE A 45 -29.86 -2.48 0.64
N SER A 46 -30.17 -3.03 1.80
CA SER A 46 -31.08 -2.44 2.77
C SER A 46 -30.54 -2.66 4.18
N GLY A 47 -31.10 -1.98 5.18
CA GLY A 47 -30.78 -2.24 6.59
C GLY A 47 -31.07 -3.66 7.05
N GLU A 48 -31.83 -4.45 6.27
CA GLU A 48 -32.16 -5.84 6.52
C GLU A 48 -31.28 -6.83 5.75
N THR A 49 -30.30 -6.35 4.95
CA THR A 49 -29.41 -7.22 4.19
C THR A 49 -28.55 -8.07 5.14
N LEU A 50 -28.63 -9.38 4.96
CA LEU A 50 -27.91 -10.33 5.80
C LEU A 50 -26.48 -10.52 5.31
N LEU A 51 -25.57 -10.72 6.26
CA LEU A 51 -24.20 -11.14 6.01
C LEU A 51 -23.99 -12.54 6.56
N TYR A 52 -23.64 -13.48 5.70
CA TYR A 52 -23.28 -14.83 6.08
C TYR A 52 -21.83 -15.13 5.69
N THR A 53 -21.08 -15.78 6.56
CA THR A 53 -19.73 -16.28 6.24
C THR A 53 -19.45 -17.59 6.93
N ASN A 54 -18.71 -18.47 6.28
CA ASN A 54 -18.15 -19.67 6.87
C ASN A 54 -16.69 -19.50 7.36
N LEU A 55 -16.14 -18.28 7.27
CA LEU A 55 -14.87 -17.93 7.91
C LEU A 55 -14.92 -18.23 9.42
N LYS A 56 -13.74 -18.58 9.98
CA LYS A 56 -13.60 -18.90 11.41
C LYS A 56 -12.42 -18.13 12.03
N GLY A 57 -12.41 -18.08 13.36
CA GLY A 57 -11.29 -17.57 14.12
C GLY A 57 -10.90 -16.14 13.78
N LYS A 58 -9.60 -15.90 13.66
CA LYS A 58 -9.00 -14.59 13.43
C LYS A 58 -9.41 -13.98 12.07
N GLU A 59 -9.45 -14.78 11.01
CA GLU A 59 -9.85 -14.29 9.68
C GLU A 59 -11.28 -13.79 9.65
N LYS A 60 -12.20 -14.50 10.34
CA LYS A 60 -13.58 -14.00 10.48
C LYS A 60 -13.61 -12.67 11.20
N LYS A 61 -12.89 -12.55 12.31
CA LYS A 61 -12.85 -11.28 13.07
C LYS A 61 -12.33 -10.15 12.19
N MET A 62 -11.19 -10.34 11.52
CA MET A 62 -10.60 -9.33 10.64
C MET A 62 -11.58 -8.88 9.55
N MET A 63 -12.24 -9.82 8.87
CA MET A 63 -13.21 -9.52 7.83
C MET A 63 -14.41 -8.74 8.39
N MET A 64 -14.94 -9.14 9.55
CA MET A 64 -16.08 -8.46 10.17
C MET A 64 -15.71 -7.06 10.64
N ASP A 65 -14.57 -6.90 11.31
CA ASP A 65 -14.05 -5.59 11.74
C ASP A 65 -13.86 -4.64 10.54
N TYR A 66 -13.34 -5.16 9.42
CA TYR A 66 -13.20 -4.37 8.18
C TYR A 66 -14.57 -3.96 7.60
N LEU A 67 -15.52 -4.88 7.52
CA LEU A 67 -16.85 -4.60 6.97
C LEU A 67 -17.63 -3.56 7.81
N GLU A 68 -17.40 -3.49 9.12
CA GLU A 68 -17.97 -2.47 9.99
C GLU A 68 -17.48 -1.06 9.67
N THR A 69 -16.31 -0.91 9.03
CA THR A 69 -15.78 0.40 8.59
C THR A 69 -16.44 0.93 7.31
N LEU A 70 -17.23 0.10 6.64
CA LEU A 70 -17.82 0.44 5.35
C LEU A 70 -19.16 1.20 5.50
N PRO A 71 -19.54 2.00 4.50
CA PRO A 71 -20.82 2.71 4.53
C PRO A 71 -22.03 1.80 4.27
N ILE A 72 -21.82 0.51 4.02
CA ILE A 72 -22.86 -0.50 3.80
C ILE A 72 -22.99 -1.34 5.05
N HIS A 73 -24.18 -1.32 5.67
CA HIS A 73 -24.43 -2.04 6.90
C HIS A 73 -25.11 -3.38 6.65
N PHE A 74 -24.73 -4.39 7.44
CA PHE A 74 -25.23 -5.75 7.32
C PHE A 74 -25.74 -6.28 8.67
N LYS A 75 -26.77 -7.11 8.63
CA LYS A 75 -27.18 -7.92 9.78
C LYS A 75 -26.48 -9.28 9.72
N SER A 76 -25.70 -9.62 10.75
CA SER A 76 -24.99 -10.90 10.82
C SER A 76 -25.99 -12.08 10.86
N SER A 77 -25.76 -13.11 10.04
CA SER A 77 -26.56 -14.32 10.00
C SER A 77 -25.74 -15.57 10.30
N LYS A 78 -26.30 -16.49 11.08
CA LYS A 78 -25.69 -17.80 11.36
C LYS A 78 -25.96 -18.83 10.27
N LYS A 79 -26.93 -18.58 9.39
CA LYS A 79 -27.33 -19.46 8.30
C LYS A 79 -27.35 -18.69 7.00
N GLN A 80 -26.98 -19.36 5.90
CA GLN A 80 -27.08 -18.80 4.58
C GLN A 80 -28.57 -18.69 4.17
N ALA A 81 -29.01 -17.47 3.93
CA ALA A 81 -30.36 -17.22 3.43
C ALA A 81 -30.44 -17.43 1.90
N LYS A 82 -31.66 -17.59 1.39
CA LYS A 82 -31.91 -17.75 -0.06
C LYS A 82 -31.88 -16.42 -0.82
N GLU A 83 -32.22 -15.33 -0.13
CA GLU A 83 -32.32 -13.98 -0.69
C GLU A 83 -31.97 -12.91 0.33
N ASN A 84 -31.76 -11.68 -0.12
CA ASN A 84 -31.33 -10.50 0.65
C ASN A 84 -30.09 -10.81 1.52
N VAL A 85 -29.09 -11.45 0.93
CA VAL A 85 -27.90 -11.92 1.63
C VAL A 85 -26.63 -11.70 0.82
N VAL A 86 -25.58 -11.25 1.50
CA VAL A 86 -24.19 -11.32 1.04
C VAL A 86 -23.53 -12.51 1.71
N SER A 87 -23.03 -13.44 0.93
CA SER A 87 -22.37 -14.66 1.40
C SER A 87 -20.89 -14.61 1.07
N LEU A 88 -20.01 -14.68 2.09
CA LEU A 88 -18.56 -14.75 1.95
C LEU A 88 -18.12 -16.18 2.30
N LEU A 89 -17.71 -16.96 1.28
CA LEU A 89 -17.55 -18.40 1.40
C LEU A 89 -16.12 -18.85 1.08
N ILE A 90 -15.45 -19.46 2.03
CA ILE A 90 -14.26 -20.28 1.76
C ILE A 90 -14.71 -21.61 1.16
N THR A 91 -14.14 -21.96 0.02
CA THR A 91 -14.33 -23.24 -0.68
C THR A 91 -13.02 -24.01 -0.76
N LYS A 92 -13.13 -25.33 -0.89
CA LYS A 92 -12.00 -26.22 -1.19
C LYS A 92 -11.84 -26.46 -2.70
N ASP A 93 -12.87 -26.14 -3.49
CA ASP A 93 -12.82 -26.21 -4.93
C ASP A 93 -12.00 -25.04 -5.46
N ASN A 94 -10.85 -25.36 -6.04
CA ASN A 94 -9.91 -24.41 -6.62
C ASN A 94 -9.90 -24.44 -8.16
N SER A 95 -10.82 -25.16 -8.79
CA SER A 95 -10.86 -25.31 -10.25
C SER A 95 -10.91 -23.99 -11.02
N GLN A 96 -11.51 -22.95 -10.40
CA GLN A 96 -11.59 -21.60 -10.93
C GLN A 96 -10.76 -20.58 -10.13
N LEU A 97 -9.97 -21.05 -9.16
CA LEU A 97 -9.27 -20.23 -8.17
C LEU A 97 -7.79 -20.63 -8.08
N PRO A 98 -6.99 -20.32 -9.12
CA PRO A 98 -5.61 -20.80 -9.25
C PRO A 98 -4.63 -20.23 -8.23
N SER A 99 -5.00 -19.17 -7.52
CA SER A 99 -4.19 -18.51 -6.49
C SER A 99 -4.96 -18.35 -5.18
N PRO A 100 -4.30 -18.31 -4.02
CA PRO A 100 -4.96 -17.96 -2.75
C PRO A 100 -5.65 -16.59 -2.77
N GLU A 101 -5.24 -15.69 -3.65
CA GLU A 101 -5.83 -14.37 -3.82
C GLU A 101 -6.93 -14.33 -4.89
N SER A 102 -7.24 -15.46 -5.54
CA SER A 102 -8.33 -15.57 -6.52
C SER A 102 -9.69 -15.58 -5.85
N TYR A 103 -10.69 -15.08 -6.57
CA TYR A 103 -12.08 -15.11 -6.11
C TYR A 103 -13.06 -15.22 -7.29
N THR A 104 -14.25 -15.68 -6.99
CA THR A 104 -15.45 -15.50 -7.82
C THR A 104 -16.43 -14.61 -7.10
N LEU A 105 -17.14 -13.76 -7.85
CA LEU A 105 -18.21 -12.89 -7.34
C LEU A 105 -19.43 -13.08 -8.24
N GLU A 106 -20.53 -13.54 -7.66
CA GLU A 106 -21.83 -13.63 -8.31
C GLU A 106 -22.78 -12.62 -7.66
N VAL A 107 -23.29 -11.70 -8.44
CA VAL A 107 -24.33 -10.76 -8.06
C VAL A 107 -25.61 -11.10 -8.83
N THR A 108 -26.67 -11.40 -8.11
CA THR A 108 -28.02 -11.56 -8.65
C THR A 108 -28.97 -10.57 -7.96
N PRO A 109 -30.16 -10.29 -8.48
CA PRO A 109 -31.12 -9.41 -7.78
C PRO A 109 -31.53 -9.90 -6.39
N ARG A 110 -31.29 -11.17 -6.06
CA ARG A 110 -31.69 -11.77 -4.78
C ARG A 110 -30.56 -11.96 -3.79
N LYS A 111 -29.35 -12.19 -4.26
CA LYS A 111 -28.19 -12.50 -3.39
C LYS A 111 -26.88 -12.10 -4.04
N ILE A 112 -25.87 -11.90 -3.20
CA ILE A 112 -24.48 -11.77 -3.59
C ILE A 112 -23.69 -12.93 -2.98
N THR A 113 -22.79 -13.55 -3.76
CA THR A 113 -21.90 -14.61 -3.29
C THR A 113 -20.47 -14.30 -3.71
N VAL A 114 -19.57 -14.21 -2.74
CA VAL A 114 -18.11 -14.17 -2.96
C VAL A 114 -17.54 -15.52 -2.52
N GLN A 115 -16.77 -16.17 -3.38
CA GLN A 115 -16.10 -17.43 -3.06
C GLN A 115 -14.60 -17.30 -3.31
N ALA A 116 -13.80 -17.86 -2.42
CA ALA A 116 -12.35 -17.92 -2.51
C ALA A 116 -11.81 -19.12 -1.74
N THR A 117 -10.53 -19.43 -1.94
CA THR A 117 -9.84 -20.48 -1.16
C THR A 117 -9.18 -19.94 0.12
N SER A 118 -9.08 -18.61 0.26
CA SER A 118 -8.48 -17.94 1.41
C SER A 118 -9.22 -16.66 1.82
N GLY A 119 -8.89 -16.15 3.01
CA GLY A 119 -9.38 -14.85 3.48
C GLY A 119 -8.95 -13.69 2.57
N ALA A 120 -7.75 -13.74 1.97
CA ALA A 120 -7.26 -12.73 1.05
C ALA A 120 -8.11 -12.65 -0.23
N GLY A 121 -8.41 -13.81 -0.83
CA GLY A 121 -9.29 -13.87 -2.00
C GLY A 121 -10.69 -13.33 -1.70
N LEU A 122 -11.28 -13.68 -0.54
CA LEU A 122 -12.56 -13.09 -0.12
C LEU A 122 -12.48 -11.58 0.05
N PHE A 123 -11.40 -11.09 0.65
CA PHE A 123 -11.17 -9.65 0.82
C PHE A 123 -11.12 -8.93 -0.53
N TYR A 124 -10.40 -9.46 -1.51
CA TYR A 124 -10.34 -8.85 -2.85
C TYR A 124 -11.67 -8.94 -3.61
N GLY A 125 -12.45 -9.99 -3.41
CA GLY A 125 -13.81 -10.06 -3.89
C GLY A 125 -14.71 -8.99 -3.28
N VAL A 126 -14.55 -8.70 -1.98
CA VAL A 126 -15.23 -7.59 -1.30
C VAL A 126 -14.78 -6.24 -1.87
N GLN A 127 -13.48 -6.03 -2.13
CA GLN A 127 -13.00 -4.78 -2.77
C GLN A 127 -13.66 -4.58 -4.14
N THR A 128 -13.78 -5.64 -4.92
CA THR A 128 -14.50 -5.58 -6.21
C THR A 128 -15.97 -5.22 -6.03
N LEU A 129 -16.64 -5.84 -5.07
CA LEU A 129 -18.04 -5.52 -4.75
C LEU A 129 -18.20 -4.04 -4.35
N LEU A 130 -17.28 -3.50 -3.55
CA LEU A 130 -17.27 -2.10 -3.16
C LEU A 130 -17.08 -1.14 -4.34
N GLN A 131 -16.19 -1.48 -5.28
CA GLN A 131 -15.99 -0.69 -6.50
C GLN A 131 -17.24 -0.69 -7.40
N MET A 132 -18.01 -1.77 -7.37
CA MET A 132 -19.25 -1.90 -8.14
C MET A 132 -20.46 -1.27 -7.45
N ALA A 133 -20.44 -1.12 -6.13
CA ALA A 133 -21.52 -0.57 -5.36
C ALA A 133 -21.72 0.92 -5.69
N GLN A 134 -22.95 1.31 -5.97
CA GLN A 134 -23.30 2.70 -6.28
C GLN A 134 -24.38 3.19 -5.31
N PRO A 135 -24.30 4.46 -4.87
CA PRO A 135 -25.38 5.08 -4.14
C PRO A 135 -26.71 4.98 -4.90
N ALA A 136 -27.75 4.63 -4.21
CA ALA A 136 -29.13 4.58 -4.71
C ALA A 136 -30.01 5.57 -3.94
N MET A 137 -31.28 5.65 -4.26
CA MET A 137 -32.19 6.58 -3.58
C MET A 137 -32.32 6.24 -2.08
N GLY A 138 -32.32 7.24 -1.22
CA GLY A 138 -32.61 7.09 0.22
C GLY A 138 -31.50 6.42 1.02
N ASP A 139 -30.24 6.84 0.84
CA ASP A 139 -29.06 6.32 1.56
C ASP A 139 -28.85 4.80 1.43
N THR A 140 -29.39 4.22 0.37
CA THR A 140 -29.17 2.81 0.03
C THR A 140 -28.06 2.66 -1.00
N TRP A 141 -27.58 1.43 -1.18
CA TRP A 141 -26.58 1.06 -2.17
C TRP A 141 -27.13 0.01 -3.13
N SER A 142 -26.64 -0.01 -4.33
CA SER A 142 -27.04 -1.00 -5.34
C SER A 142 -25.87 -1.51 -6.14
N VAL A 143 -25.98 -2.74 -6.63
CA VAL A 143 -25.00 -3.38 -7.51
C VAL A 143 -25.70 -4.08 -8.65
N GLN A 144 -25.24 -3.81 -9.88
CA GLN A 144 -25.73 -4.48 -11.09
C GLN A 144 -25.41 -5.98 -11.04
N ALA A 145 -26.36 -6.82 -11.43
CA ALA A 145 -26.15 -8.26 -11.54
C ALA A 145 -24.97 -8.56 -12.48
N THR A 146 -24.03 -9.36 -11.99
CA THR A 146 -22.75 -9.57 -12.65
C THR A 146 -22.11 -10.85 -12.14
N THR A 147 -21.42 -11.58 -13.00
CA THR A 147 -20.55 -12.70 -12.63
C THR A 147 -19.10 -12.32 -12.93
N ILE A 148 -18.23 -12.44 -11.94
CA ILE A 148 -16.80 -12.14 -12.04
C ILE A 148 -16.00 -13.35 -11.59
N GLN A 149 -14.94 -13.62 -12.34
CA GLN A 149 -13.84 -14.48 -11.94
C GLN A 149 -12.55 -13.68 -12.06
N ASP A 150 -11.77 -13.62 -10.98
CA ASP A 150 -10.55 -12.84 -10.95
C ASP A 150 -9.42 -13.54 -10.20
N SER A 151 -8.21 -13.27 -10.65
CA SER A 151 -6.97 -13.78 -10.07
C SER A 151 -5.85 -12.80 -10.38
N PRO A 152 -4.97 -12.50 -9.44
CA PRO A 152 -3.85 -11.60 -9.71
C PRO A 152 -2.90 -12.21 -10.74
N ARG A 153 -2.44 -11.38 -11.69
CA ARG A 153 -1.40 -11.78 -12.65
C ARG A 153 -0.01 -11.85 -12.01
N PHE A 154 0.23 -10.99 -11.00
CA PHE A 154 1.49 -10.91 -10.26
C PHE A 154 1.22 -11.13 -8.78
N GLU A 155 2.07 -11.94 -8.14
CA GLU A 155 2.00 -12.18 -6.69
C GLU A 155 2.45 -10.98 -5.87
N TYR A 156 3.44 -10.22 -6.38
CA TYR A 156 3.92 -8.99 -5.77
C TYR A 156 3.32 -7.78 -6.49
N ARG A 157 2.51 -7.01 -5.76
CA ARG A 157 1.87 -5.78 -6.27
C ARG A 157 2.04 -4.69 -5.22
N GLY A 158 2.99 -3.81 -5.44
CA GLY A 158 3.42 -2.85 -4.41
C GLY A 158 3.45 -1.41 -4.86
N LEU A 159 3.53 -0.55 -3.88
CA LEU A 159 3.81 0.87 -3.96
C LEU A 159 4.93 1.19 -2.97
N MET A 160 5.91 1.98 -3.38
CA MET A 160 6.88 2.57 -2.47
C MET A 160 6.38 3.94 -2.01
N LEU A 161 6.47 4.19 -0.71
CA LEU A 161 6.18 5.47 -0.07
C LEU A 161 7.42 5.98 0.65
N ASP A 162 7.96 7.08 0.17
CA ASP A 162 9.08 7.79 0.81
C ASP A 162 8.55 8.71 1.91
N VAL A 163 8.83 8.36 3.14
CA VAL A 163 8.51 9.15 4.34
C VAL A 163 9.76 9.83 4.94
N SER A 164 10.94 9.53 4.40
CA SER A 164 12.19 10.15 4.82
C SER A 164 12.30 11.59 4.32
N ARG A 165 12.18 11.81 3.00
CA ARG A 165 12.29 13.15 2.42
C ARG A 165 11.21 14.08 2.93
N HIS A 166 10.01 13.53 3.17
CA HIS A 166 8.88 14.22 3.79
C HIS A 166 8.18 13.31 4.79
N PHE A 167 8.33 13.59 6.08
CA PHE A 167 7.60 12.86 7.10
C PHE A 167 6.08 12.94 6.87
N ARG A 168 5.40 11.82 6.97
CA ARG A 168 3.95 11.70 6.88
C ARG A 168 3.41 11.06 8.15
N SER A 169 2.29 11.58 8.65
CA SER A 169 1.66 11.00 9.83
C SER A 169 1.21 9.55 9.58
N LYS A 170 1.04 8.78 10.64
CA LYS A 170 0.53 7.41 10.53
C LYS A 170 -0.87 7.35 9.91
N GLU A 171 -1.70 8.39 10.11
CA GLU A 171 -3.03 8.49 9.50
C GLU A 171 -2.93 8.64 7.97
N PHE A 172 -1.92 9.35 7.48
CA PHE A 172 -1.65 9.40 6.04
C PHE A 172 -1.22 8.04 5.51
N VAL A 173 -0.32 7.33 6.22
CA VAL A 173 0.11 5.98 5.83
C VAL A 173 -1.07 5.02 5.81
N LYS A 174 -1.99 5.07 6.80
CA LYS A 174 -3.23 4.27 6.80
C LYS A 174 -4.09 4.55 5.57
N LYS A 175 -4.23 5.80 5.16
CA LYS A 175 -4.96 6.14 3.91
C LYS A 175 -4.31 5.53 2.67
N GLN A 176 -2.96 5.46 2.62
CA GLN A 176 -2.27 4.78 1.53
C GLN A 176 -2.52 3.26 1.58
N ILE A 177 -2.54 2.67 2.77
CA ILE A 177 -2.88 1.25 2.95
C ILE A 177 -4.33 0.97 2.49
N ASP A 178 -5.28 1.85 2.81
CA ASP A 178 -6.67 1.75 2.33
C ASP A 178 -6.74 1.82 0.79
N ALA A 179 -6.00 2.73 0.18
CA ALA A 179 -5.93 2.84 -1.28
C ALA A 179 -5.30 1.59 -1.91
N LEU A 180 -4.20 1.09 -1.35
CA LEU A 180 -3.57 -0.17 -1.77
C LEU A 180 -4.57 -1.33 -1.73
N ALA A 181 -5.27 -1.49 -0.61
CA ALA A 181 -6.29 -2.51 -0.42
C ALA A 181 -7.42 -2.40 -1.44
N TYR A 182 -7.94 -1.19 -1.64
CA TYR A 182 -9.02 -0.91 -2.59
C TYR A 182 -8.66 -1.31 -4.03
N TYR A 183 -7.40 -1.07 -4.43
CA TYR A 183 -6.87 -1.47 -5.74
C TYR A 183 -6.19 -2.85 -5.74
N LYS A 184 -6.34 -3.64 -4.68
CA LYS A 184 -5.84 -5.01 -4.54
C LYS A 184 -4.31 -5.13 -4.66
N LEU A 185 -3.58 -4.07 -4.28
CA LEU A 185 -2.15 -4.13 -4.06
C LEU A 185 -1.88 -4.74 -2.67
N ASN A 186 -0.82 -5.53 -2.55
CA ASN A 186 -0.55 -6.32 -1.34
C ASN A 186 0.79 -6.03 -0.68
N ARG A 187 1.54 -5.03 -1.16
CA ARG A 187 2.82 -4.61 -0.58
C ARG A 187 2.90 -3.09 -0.47
N LEU A 188 3.25 -2.61 0.71
CA LEU A 188 3.69 -1.24 0.95
C LEU A 188 5.18 -1.26 1.25
N HIS A 189 6.01 -0.80 0.33
CA HIS A 189 7.41 -0.56 0.57
C HIS A 189 7.54 0.80 1.26
N LEU A 190 7.94 0.82 2.52
CA LEU A 190 8.02 2.02 3.33
C LEU A 190 9.50 2.45 3.49
N HIS A 191 9.88 3.49 2.77
CA HIS A 191 11.23 4.04 2.78
C HIS A 191 11.39 4.93 4.01
N LEU A 192 11.93 4.34 5.08
CA LEU A 192 11.93 4.92 6.43
C LEU A 192 13.13 5.80 6.73
N THR A 193 14.24 5.60 6.03
CA THR A 193 15.50 6.29 6.35
C THR A 193 16.19 6.78 5.08
N ASP A 194 16.73 7.97 5.14
CA ASP A 194 17.56 8.60 4.11
C ASP A 194 18.13 9.90 4.69
N ALA A 195 19.09 10.50 4.06
CA ALA A 195 19.74 11.76 4.46
C ALA A 195 18.78 12.85 4.98
N ALA A 196 17.57 12.90 4.45
CA ALA A 196 16.59 13.91 4.84
C ALA A 196 15.92 13.65 6.20
N GLY A 197 16.06 12.47 6.77
CA GLY A 197 15.65 12.15 8.13
C GLY A 197 15.37 10.67 8.37
N TRP A 198 15.68 10.26 9.57
CA TRP A 198 15.40 8.94 10.12
C TRP A 198 13.97 8.87 10.68
N ARG A 199 13.15 7.86 10.31
CA ARG A 199 11.71 7.89 10.63
C ARG A 199 11.19 6.74 11.49
N ILE A 200 12.07 5.96 12.12
CA ILE A 200 11.66 4.85 12.98
C ILE A 200 12.41 4.88 14.33
N GLU A 201 11.68 4.68 15.42
CA GLU A 201 12.28 4.58 16.74
C GLU A 201 13.12 3.31 16.86
N ILE A 202 14.40 3.47 17.21
CA ILE A 202 15.32 2.43 17.62
C ILE A 202 15.74 2.75 19.06
N LYS A 203 15.27 1.96 20.01
CA LYS A 203 15.43 2.25 21.45
C LYS A 203 16.89 2.30 21.88
N LYS A 204 17.73 1.47 21.25
CA LYS A 204 19.17 1.44 21.54
C LYS A 204 19.90 2.70 21.09
N TYR A 205 19.36 3.45 20.13
CA TYR A 205 20.00 4.61 19.51
C TYR A 205 19.08 5.85 19.51
N PRO A 206 18.87 6.49 20.66
CA PRO A 206 17.87 7.57 20.81
C PRO A 206 18.13 8.81 19.95
N LEU A 207 19.40 9.11 19.61
CA LEU A 207 19.70 10.27 18.75
C LEU A 207 19.14 10.12 17.32
N LEU A 208 18.78 8.91 16.89
CA LEU A 208 18.10 8.70 15.62
C LEU A 208 16.74 9.42 15.55
N THR A 209 16.05 9.50 16.68
CA THR A 209 14.74 10.17 16.78
C THR A 209 14.81 11.54 17.48
N GLU A 210 15.76 11.76 18.35
CA GLU A 210 15.91 13.06 19.00
C GLU A 210 16.60 14.13 18.13
N PHE A 211 17.40 13.69 17.15
CA PHE A 211 18.20 14.55 16.29
C PHE A 211 18.08 14.21 14.81
N ALA A 212 18.40 12.97 14.39
CA ALA A 212 18.46 12.58 12.98
C ALA A 212 17.09 12.62 12.25
N ALA A 213 15.99 12.67 13.00
CA ALA A 213 14.64 12.80 12.44
C ALA A 213 14.22 14.25 12.14
N TRP A 214 15.05 15.24 12.47
CA TRP A 214 14.65 16.65 12.50
C TRP A 214 15.62 17.56 11.76
N ARG A 215 15.08 18.54 11.06
CA ARG A 215 15.84 19.55 10.32
C ARG A 215 15.16 20.93 10.44
N PRO A 216 15.92 22.03 10.35
CA PRO A 216 15.35 23.37 10.50
C PRO A 216 14.56 23.85 9.27
N GLU A 217 14.77 23.23 8.10
CA GLU A 217 14.09 23.59 6.85
C GLU A 217 13.09 22.51 6.45
N ALA A 218 11.80 22.84 6.45
CA ALA A 218 10.73 21.91 6.10
C ALA A 218 10.72 21.51 4.62
N ASN A 219 11.08 22.43 3.74
CA ASN A 219 11.16 22.16 2.31
C ASN A 219 12.43 21.37 1.99
N TRP A 220 12.27 20.12 1.56
CA TRP A 220 13.38 19.22 1.28
C TRP A 220 14.35 19.77 0.22
N LYS A 221 13.86 20.31 -0.91
CA LYS A 221 14.73 20.86 -1.97
C LYS A 221 15.54 22.04 -1.48
N LYS A 222 14.93 22.92 -0.66
CA LYS A 222 15.63 24.06 -0.09
C LYS A 222 16.67 23.62 0.92
N TRP A 223 16.32 22.69 1.81
CA TRP A 223 17.25 22.07 2.76
C TRP A 223 18.46 21.43 2.04
N TRP A 224 18.19 20.68 0.96
CA TRP A 224 19.21 19.99 0.18
C TRP A 224 20.15 20.95 -0.54
N ASN A 225 19.62 21.98 -1.22
CA ASN A 225 20.38 22.86 -2.10
C ASN A 225 20.93 24.11 -1.38
N GLU A 226 20.22 24.64 -0.40
CA GLU A 226 20.50 25.97 0.19
C GLU A 226 20.72 25.91 1.71
N GLY A 227 20.11 24.96 2.42
CA GLY A 227 20.11 24.85 3.88
C GLY A 227 21.37 24.24 4.48
N GLY A 228 22.38 23.88 3.68
CA GLY A 228 23.62 23.25 4.14
C GLY A 228 23.42 21.89 4.81
N ARG A 229 22.27 21.24 4.57
CA ARG A 229 21.88 19.91 5.08
C ARG A 229 22.03 19.77 6.59
N LYS A 230 21.62 20.81 7.34
CA LYS A 230 21.71 20.83 8.81
C LYS A 230 20.56 20.05 9.44
N TYR A 231 20.87 19.42 10.56
CA TYR A 231 19.90 18.77 11.46
C TYR A 231 19.76 19.60 12.74
N CYS A 232 18.67 19.39 13.44
CA CYS A 232 18.41 20.03 14.73
C CYS A 232 17.81 19.03 15.72
N ARG A 233 17.77 19.39 16.98
CA ARG A 233 17.04 18.58 17.96
C ARG A 233 15.54 18.76 17.79
N PHE A 234 14.78 17.75 18.24
CA PHE A 234 13.31 17.75 18.18
C PHE A 234 12.64 18.93 18.90
N ASP A 235 13.30 19.51 19.89
CA ASP A 235 12.83 20.62 20.72
C ASP A 235 13.28 22.00 20.21
N ALA A 236 13.99 22.08 19.10
CA ALA A 236 14.34 23.34 18.46
C ALA A 236 13.11 24.05 17.89
N PRO A 237 12.97 25.38 18.02
CA PRO A 237 11.80 26.14 17.57
C PRO A 237 11.47 25.94 16.08
N GLU A 238 12.50 25.75 15.25
CA GLU A 238 12.40 25.56 13.79
C GLU A 238 12.30 24.10 13.39
N ALA A 239 12.27 23.15 14.34
CA ALA A 239 12.32 21.72 14.04
C ALA A 239 11.15 21.28 13.16
N SER A 240 11.48 20.72 12.00
CA SER A 240 10.54 20.10 11.08
C SER A 240 10.96 18.66 10.82
N GLY A 241 10.04 17.73 11.01
CA GLY A 241 10.32 16.30 10.87
C GLY A 241 9.31 15.46 11.62
N GLY A 242 9.75 14.32 12.11
CA GLY A 242 8.96 13.38 12.86
C GLY A 242 9.47 11.96 12.64
N TYR A 243 8.92 11.04 13.41
CA TYR A 243 9.23 9.63 13.33
C TYR A 243 8.03 8.81 13.81
N TYR A 244 8.04 7.53 13.53
CA TYR A 244 7.09 6.56 14.08
C TYR A 244 7.71 5.90 15.31
N THR A 245 6.98 5.92 16.40
CA THR A 245 7.31 5.09 17.57
C THR A 245 7.15 3.61 17.22
N GLN A 246 7.76 2.74 18.00
CA GLN A 246 7.56 1.29 17.81
C GLN A 246 6.07 0.90 17.93
N ASP A 247 5.31 1.60 18.76
CA ASP A 247 3.86 1.36 18.88
C ASP A 247 3.09 1.86 17.65
N ASP A 248 3.48 2.98 17.05
CA ASP A 248 2.94 3.44 15.77
C ASP A 248 3.19 2.41 14.65
N ILE A 249 4.41 1.84 14.61
CA ILE A 249 4.73 0.79 13.64
C ILE A 249 3.89 -0.46 13.87
N ARG A 250 3.73 -0.93 15.12
CA ARG A 250 2.86 -2.07 15.43
C ARG A 250 1.42 -1.82 15.01
N GLU A 251 0.93 -0.60 15.23
CA GLU A 251 -0.41 -0.18 14.79
C GLU A 251 -0.54 -0.23 13.27
N LEU A 252 0.42 0.35 12.52
CA LEU A 252 0.43 0.35 11.06
C LEU A 252 0.51 -1.07 10.48
N VAL A 253 1.37 -1.92 11.04
CA VAL A 253 1.52 -3.33 10.62
C VAL A 253 0.23 -4.11 10.85
N ASN A 254 -0.44 -3.91 12.00
CA ASN A 254 -1.72 -4.55 12.27
C ASN A 254 -2.81 -4.06 11.32
N TYR A 255 -2.88 -2.75 11.09
CA TYR A 255 -3.83 -2.11 10.17
C TYR A 255 -3.68 -2.63 8.73
N ALA A 256 -2.44 -2.73 8.27
CA ALA A 256 -2.11 -3.27 6.95
C ALA A 256 -2.47 -4.77 6.83
N ARG A 257 -2.17 -5.57 7.87
CA ARG A 257 -2.50 -6.99 7.90
C ARG A 257 -4.00 -7.25 7.77
N GLU A 258 -4.84 -6.44 8.41
CA GLU A 258 -6.30 -6.53 8.31
C GLU A 258 -6.83 -6.23 6.90
N ARG A 259 -6.00 -5.62 6.07
CA ARG A 259 -6.25 -5.27 4.67
C ARG A 259 -5.46 -6.12 3.67
N HIS A 260 -4.84 -7.20 4.14
CA HIS A 260 -3.99 -8.08 3.34
C HIS A 260 -2.84 -7.35 2.64
N VAL A 261 -2.34 -6.26 3.24
CA VAL A 261 -1.14 -5.53 2.82
C VAL A 261 0.00 -5.86 3.77
N THR A 262 1.17 -6.22 3.23
CA THR A 262 2.40 -6.38 4.00
C THR A 262 3.26 -5.13 3.84
N ILE A 263 3.71 -4.56 4.97
CA ILE A 263 4.68 -3.46 4.95
C ILE A 263 6.08 -4.06 4.88
N ILE A 264 6.86 -3.63 3.89
CA ILE A 264 8.28 -3.95 3.72
C ILE A 264 9.05 -2.71 4.13
N PRO A 265 9.76 -2.72 5.27
CA PRO A 265 10.56 -1.57 5.69
C PRO A 265 11.83 -1.48 4.86
N GLU A 266 12.27 -0.25 4.58
CA GLU A 266 13.59 0.03 4.04
C GLU A 266 14.41 0.85 5.03
N ILE A 267 15.62 0.34 5.30
CA ILE A 267 16.66 0.98 6.12
C ILE A 267 17.88 1.12 5.23
N GLU A 268 18.21 2.35 4.88
CA GLU A 268 19.32 2.65 3.97
C GLU A 268 20.68 2.32 4.57
N MET A 269 21.45 1.59 3.80
CA MET A 269 22.86 1.31 4.06
C MET A 269 23.54 0.81 2.78
N PRO A 270 24.82 1.14 2.51
CA PRO A 270 25.71 1.95 3.36
C PRO A 270 25.63 3.45 3.12
N ALA A 271 24.95 3.90 2.06
CA ALA A 271 24.83 5.31 1.69
C ALA A 271 23.54 5.94 2.27
N HIS A 272 23.22 7.16 1.84
CA HIS A 272 22.04 7.92 2.27
C HIS A 272 21.89 8.03 3.79
N SER A 273 23.01 8.07 4.51
CA SER A 273 23.09 7.94 5.97
C SER A 273 23.68 9.19 6.65
N GLU A 274 23.64 10.37 6.00
CA GLU A 274 24.18 11.62 6.57
C GLU A 274 23.55 11.96 7.91
N GLU A 275 22.26 11.69 8.09
CA GLU A 275 21.52 11.95 9.33
C GLU A 275 22.06 11.08 10.47
N VAL A 276 22.31 9.80 10.20
CA VAL A 276 22.91 8.87 11.17
C VAL A 276 24.34 9.26 11.48
N LEU A 277 25.15 9.52 10.46
CA LEU A 277 26.57 9.82 10.60
C LEU A 277 26.82 11.21 11.21
N THR A 278 25.81 12.08 11.22
CA THR A 278 25.86 13.32 11.94
C THR A 278 25.52 13.12 13.42
N ALA A 279 24.58 12.23 13.74
CA ALA A 279 24.21 11.86 15.10
C ALA A 279 25.23 10.95 15.79
N TYR A 280 25.86 10.03 15.04
CA TYR A 280 26.83 9.03 15.48
C TYR A 280 28.07 9.07 14.57
N PRO A 281 28.89 10.14 14.64
CA PRO A 281 29.98 10.35 13.70
C PRO A 281 31.07 9.27 13.75
N GLU A 282 31.21 8.53 14.84
CA GLU A 282 32.14 7.41 14.99
C GLU A 282 31.86 6.25 14.04
N LEU A 283 30.68 6.21 13.40
CA LEU A 283 30.31 5.22 12.39
C LEU A 283 30.81 5.60 10.97
N SER A 284 31.32 6.82 10.82
CA SER A 284 31.87 7.33 9.57
C SER A 284 33.38 7.08 9.42
N CYS A 285 33.90 7.24 8.21
CA CYS A 285 35.32 7.15 7.95
C CYS A 285 36.13 8.29 8.59
N SER A 286 35.57 9.50 8.66
CA SER A 286 36.22 10.67 9.25
C SER A 286 36.12 10.70 10.78
N GLY A 287 35.08 10.11 11.35
CA GLY A 287 34.76 10.29 12.77
C GLY A 287 34.18 11.67 13.12
N GLU A 288 33.83 12.48 12.11
CA GLU A 288 33.33 13.84 12.27
C GLU A 288 31.93 14.00 11.68
N PRO A 289 31.02 14.77 12.32
CA PRO A 289 29.70 15.03 11.78
C PRO A 289 29.76 15.84 10.48
N TYR A 290 28.79 15.66 9.59
CA TYR A 290 28.63 16.35 8.30
C TYR A 290 29.77 16.11 7.28
N LYS A 291 30.62 15.10 7.47
CA LYS A 291 31.77 14.83 6.57
C LYS A 291 31.56 13.67 5.63
N ASN A 292 30.69 12.74 5.98
CA ASN A 292 30.46 11.54 5.20
C ASN A 292 28.95 11.30 5.03
N ALA A 293 28.61 10.69 3.88
CA ALA A 293 27.26 10.21 3.56
C ALA A 293 27.15 8.68 3.67
N ASP A 294 28.31 8.01 3.60
CA ASP A 294 28.39 6.55 3.63
C ASP A 294 28.98 6.07 4.95
N PHE A 295 28.45 4.98 5.49
CA PHE A 295 29.02 4.29 6.64
C PHE A 295 30.45 3.84 6.38
N CYS A 296 31.27 3.80 7.45
CA CYS A 296 32.62 3.23 7.38
C CYS A 296 32.56 1.71 7.38
N VAL A 297 32.65 1.08 6.22
CA VAL A 297 32.60 -0.38 6.06
C VAL A 297 33.83 -1.10 6.64
N GLY A 298 34.89 -0.37 7.01
CA GLY A 298 36.06 -0.91 7.73
C GLY A 298 35.91 -0.88 9.26
N ASN A 299 34.84 -0.34 9.80
CA ASN A 299 34.64 -0.16 11.24
C ASN A 299 33.65 -1.19 11.79
N GLU A 300 34.08 -2.02 12.75
CA GLU A 300 33.21 -3.04 13.38
C GLU A 300 32.02 -2.42 14.10
N LYS A 301 32.15 -1.22 14.65
CA LYS A 301 31.03 -0.51 15.28
C LYS A 301 29.88 -0.27 14.29
N THR A 302 30.18 -0.06 12.99
CA THR A 302 29.16 0.09 11.96
C THR A 302 28.29 -1.17 11.86
N PHE A 303 28.91 -2.34 11.84
CA PHE A 303 28.18 -3.60 11.74
C PHE A 303 27.36 -3.88 13.00
N THR A 304 27.93 -3.63 14.18
CA THR A 304 27.19 -3.73 15.45
C THR A 304 25.96 -2.80 15.47
N PHE A 305 26.12 -1.55 15.02
CA PHE A 305 25.01 -0.58 14.89
C PHE A 305 23.93 -1.11 13.92
N LEU A 306 24.32 -1.56 12.74
CA LEU A 306 23.38 -2.04 11.72
C LEU A 306 22.67 -3.33 12.17
N GLU A 307 23.37 -4.25 12.82
CA GLU A 307 22.80 -5.47 13.40
C GLU A 307 21.76 -5.15 14.48
N ASP A 308 22.07 -4.21 15.37
CA ASP A 308 21.16 -3.75 16.41
C ASP A 308 19.89 -3.11 15.82
N VAL A 309 20.06 -2.23 14.82
CA VAL A 309 18.93 -1.58 14.12
C VAL A 309 18.07 -2.63 13.43
N LEU A 310 18.68 -3.51 12.65
CA LEU A 310 17.92 -4.56 11.92
C LEU A 310 17.22 -5.52 12.88
N THR A 311 17.82 -5.82 14.04
CA THR A 311 17.19 -6.66 15.07
C THR A 311 15.87 -6.04 15.56
N GLU A 312 15.87 -4.75 15.94
CA GLU A 312 14.65 -4.07 16.36
C GLU A 312 13.63 -3.96 15.23
N VAL A 313 14.08 -3.71 13.99
CA VAL A 313 13.21 -3.66 12.81
C VAL A 313 12.57 -5.02 12.52
N MET A 314 13.31 -6.12 12.59
CA MET A 314 12.78 -7.47 12.40
C MET A 314 11.72 -7.86 13.44
N GLU A 315 11.84 -7.37 14.67
CA GLU A 315 10.84 -7.59 15.71
C GLU A 315 9.52 -6.85 15.44
N LEU A 316 9.58 -5.73 14.73
CA LEU A 316 8.43 -4.88 14.43
C LEU A 316 7.68 -5.30 13.17
N PHE A 317 8.39 -5.77 12.16
CA PHE A 317 7.82 -6.09 10.84
C PHE A 317 7.80 -7.60 10.58
N PRO A 318 6.62 -8.23 10.48
CA PRO A 318 6.49 -9.64 10.14
C PRO A 318 6.68 -9.92 8.64
N SER A 319 7.29 -9.02 7.91
CA SER A 319 7.63 -9.17 6.50
C SER A 319 8.69 -10.24 6.31
N GLN A 320 8.56 -11.03 5.25
CA GLN A 320 9.60 -11.97 4.83
C GLN A 320 10.88 -11.27 4.36
N TYR A 321 10.76 -10.00 3.93
CA TYR A 321 11.85 -9.21 3.37
C TYR A 321 11.99 -7.89 4.13
N ILE A 322 13.24 -7.47 4.29
CA ILE A 322 13.63 -6.11 4.66
C ILE A 322 14.47 -5.58 3.51
N HIS A 323 14.17 -4.38 3.05
CA HIS A 323 14.96 -3.69 2.05
C HIS A 323 16.09 -2.93 2.77
N VAL A 324 17.32 -3.07 2.28
CA VAL A 324 18.50 -2.46 2.89
C VAL A 324 19.07 -1.30 2.06
N GLY A 325 18.33 -0.84 1.05
CA GLY A 325 18.79 0.16 0.12
C GLY A 325 19.99 -0.34 -0.70
N GLY A 326 21.08 0.38 -0.60
CA GLY A 326 22.35 -0.01 -1.23
C GLY A 326 22.71 0.77 -2.47
N ASP A 327 21.88 1.77 -2.82
CA ASP A 327 22.09 2.62 -3.97
C ASP A 327 23.05 3.79 -3.68
N GLU A 328 23.58 4.35 -4.72
CA GLU A 328 24.37 5.59 -4.79
C GLU A 328 25.56 5.70 -3.82
N ALA A 329 26.10 4.58 -3.29
CA ALA A 329 27.26 4.62 -2.40
C ALA A 329 28.49 5.24 -3.10
N GLY A 330 28.89 6.41 -2.61
CA GLY A 330 29.96 7.21 -3.24
C GLY A 330 31.36 6.61 -3.12
N LYS A 331 31.62 5.82 -2.08
CA LYS A 331 32.87 5.07 -1.82
C LYS A 331 34.16 5.91 -1.76
N VAL A 332 34.06 7.24 -1.94
CA VAL A 332 35.26 8.11 -1.98
C VAL A 332 36.04 8.02 -0.69
N ALA A 333 35.34 8.08 0.46
CA ALA A 333 35.97 7.98 1.78
C ALA A 333 36.61 6.61 2.02
N TRP A 334 36.07 5.52 1.46
CA TRP A 334 36.62 4.18 1.66
C TRP A 334 37.97 3.99 1.01
N LYS A 335 38.24 4.67 -0.13
CA LYS A 335 39.51 4.60 -0.86
C LYS A 335 40.71 5.11 -0.06
N THR A 336 40.47 6.02 0.89
CA THR A 336 41.50 6.64 1.70
C THR A 336 41.44 6.25 3.19
N CYS A 337 40.34 5.61 3.62
CA CYS A 337 40.18 5.20 5.01
C CYS A 337 41.04 3.97 5.33
N PRO A 338 41.98 4.05 6.31
CA PRO A 338 42.84 2.91 6.64
C PRO A 338 42.06 1.67 7.09
N LYS A 339 40.94 1.84 7.82
CA LYS A 339 40.09 0.74 8.27
C LYS A 339 39.43 0.03 7.09
N CYS A 340 38.89 0.80 6.13
CA CYS A 340 38.28 0.22 4.93
C CYS A 340 39.30 -0.49 4.06
N GLN A 341 40.46 0.11 3.83
CA GLN A 341 41.52 -0.50 3.06
C GLN A 341 42.08 -1.79 3.69
N LYS A 342 42.25 -1.80 5.01
CA LYS A 342 42.62 -3.01 5.74
C LYS A 342 41.58 -4.11 5.55
N ARG A 343 40.28 -3.83 5.72
CA ARG A 343 39.22 -4.84 5.53
C ARG A 343 39.21 -5.40 4.10
N MET A 344 39.39 -4.54 3.08
CA MET A 344 39.49 -4.98 1.70
C MET A 344 40.67 -5.97 1.50
N GLN A 345 41.81 -5.64 2.03
CA GLN A 345 42.99 -6.53 1.98
C GLN A 345 42.75 -7.85 2.71
N ASP A 346 42.25 -7.80 3.95
CA ASP A 346 42.00 -8.97 4.79
C ASP A 346 40.98 -9.94 4.15
N ARG A 347 40.04 -9.44 3.35
CA ARG A 347 38.96 -10.23 2.71
C ARG A 347 39.21 -10.53 1.23
N SER A 348 40.30 -10.03 0.64
CA SER A 348 40.55 -10.12 -0.80
C SER A 348 39.39 -9.59 -1.67
N GLU A 349 38.71 -8.53 -1.22
CA GLU A 349 37.49 -7.99 -1.83
C GLU A 349 37.79 -6.85 -2.83
N GLU A 350 38.95 -6.89 -3.52
CA GLU A 350 39.37 -5.79 -4.40
C GLU A 350 38.38 -5.44 -5.53
N HIS A 351 37.46 -6.35 -5.87
CA HIS A 351 36.60 -6.22 -7.05
C HIS A 351 35.09 -6.27 -6.78
N THR A 352 34.65 -6.46 -5.55
CA THR A 352 33.18 -6.53 -5.23
C THR A 352 32.43 -5.23 -5.47
N SER A 353 33.15 -4.12 -5.69
CA SER A 353 32.54 -2.81 -5.97
C SER A 353 32.05 -2.65 -7.41
N GLU A 354 32.39 -3.56 -8.32
CA GLU A 354 31.98 -3.46 -9.74
C GLU A 354 30.63 -4.12 -10.05
N LEU A 355 30.07 -4.90 -9.12
CA LEU A 355 28.74 -5.51 -9.27
C LEU A 355 27.60 -4.53 -8.99
N GLN A 356 27.90 -3.25 -9.02
CA GLN A 356 26.90 -2.26 -8.66
C GLN A 356 26.14 -1.74 -9.82
N SER A 357 24.88 -1.51 -9.50
CA SER A 357 23.81 -1.02 -10.34
C SER A 357 24.30 -0.31 -11.61
N PRO A 358 23.75 -0.64 -12.78
CA PRO A 358 24.06 0.07 -14.00
C PRO A 358 23.87 1.57 -13.76
N SER A 359 24.85 2.36 -14.18
CA SER A 359 24.92 3.82 -14.02
C SER A 359 23.75 4.56 -14.72
N TYR A 360 22.84 3.81 -15.32
CA TYR A 360 21.69 4.31 -16.05
C TYR A 360 20.48 3.41 -15.81
N ILE A 361 19.63 3.79 -14.88
CA ILE A 361 18.21 3.52 -14.99
C ILE A 361 17.62 4.80 -15.58
N SER A 362 17.42 4.83 -16.90
CA SER A 362 16.59 5.86 -17.52
C SER A 362 15.13 5.52 -17.21
N TYR A 363 14.44 6.44 -16.57
CA TYR A 363 13.00 6.40 -16.38
C TYR A 363 12.28 6.79 -17.67
#